data_d374bedbae7d45f55d84449ee7086b5d
#
_entry.id   d374bedbae7d45f55d84449ee7086b5d
#
_cell.length_a   1.000
_cell.length_b   1.000
_cell.length_c   1.000
_cell.angle_alpha   90.00
_cell.angle_beta   90.00
_cell.angle_gamma   90.00
#
_symmetry.space_group_name_H-M   'P 1'
#
loop_
_entity.id
_entity.type
_entity.pdbx_description
1 polymer ?
#
loop_
_entity_poly.entity_id
_entity_poly.type
_entity_poly.pdbx_seq_one_letter_code
_entity_poly.pdbx_strand_id
1 'polypeptide(L)'
;MRKILETHDCMSILDDPKYSYLIGEQNLFFRLWKKLFYYYCSFVFLFYTPVKVRGRKNIPNSSAIFCSNHNSHMDVALISFAVKKSFNHFGMLAAIDYWFDSFVKKTLTNIVMNLIPVSRKFEKNENSISFDDTVVLCKKFMEYNQRNIVIFPEGSRGTSDAIMPFRKGAARFAHALKKPIVPIYINGSSKSWPKGKIFMKPCRITINILEPIKSSDYISDNKDEFSLSDIIASDLEKRITDERNRTKI
;
A
#
# COMPACT_ATOMS: atom_id res chain seq x y z
N MET A 1 -41.86 34.45 0.67
CA MET A 1 -40.47 34.31 1.17
C MET A 1 -39.94 32.95 0.71
N ARG A 2 -39.29 32.86 -0.45
CA ARG A 2 -38.66 31.63 -0.97
C ARG A 2 -37.28 31.51 -0.31
N LYS A 3 -37.09 30.47 0.53
CA LYS A 3 -35.76 30.04 0.98
C LYS A 3 -34.99 29.52 -0.23
N ILE A 4 -33.96 30.25 -0.63
CA ILE A 4 -32.94 29.80 -1.57
C ILE A 4 -32.17 28.73 -0.81
N LEU A 5 -32.35 27.47 -1.19
CA LEU A 5 -31.46 26.38 -0.80
C LEU A 5 -30.14 26.63 -1.54
N GLU A 6 -29.15 27.15 -0.83
CA GLU A 6 -27.75 27.12 -1.29
C GLU A 6 -27.35 25.64 -1.38
N THR A 7 -27.35 25.12 -2.58
CA THR A 7 -26.64 23.90 -2.91
C THR A 7 -25.16 24.20 -2.75
N HIS A 8 -24.58 23.84 -1.61
CA HIS A 8 -23.14 23.67 -1.51
C HIS A 8 -22.78 22.63 -2.58
N ASP A 9 -22.24 23.09 -3.69
CA ASP A 9 -21.55 22.28 -4.68
C ASP A 9 -20.39 21.60 -3.94
N CYS A 10 -20.63 20.36 -3.51
CA CYS A 10 -19.61 19.57 -2.82
C CYS A 10 -18.58 19.17 -3.89
N MET A 11 -17.53 19.99 -4.05
CA MET A 11 -16.44 19.74 -4.99
C MET A 11 -15.95 18.32 -4.77
N SER A 12 -15.92 17.52 -5.83
CA SER A 12 -15.43 16.15 -5.74
C SER A 12 -13.96 16.14 -5.30
N ILE A 13 -13.57 15.20 -4.48
CA ILE A 13 -12.15 15.02 -4.10
C ILE A 13 -11.23 14.90 -5.32
N LEU A 14 -11.78 14.49 -6.47
CA LEU A 14 -11.06 14.36 -7.73
C LEU A 14 -10.73 15.71 -8.37
N ASP A 15 -11.44 16.79 -8.01
CA ASP A 15 -11.23 18.12 -8.54
C ASP A 15 -10.19 18.91 -7.71
N ASP A 16 -9.74 18.35 -6.58
CA ASP A 16 -8.71 18.96 -5.74
C ASP A 16 -7.32 18.83 -6.41
N PRO A 17 -6.69 19.96 -6.83
CA PRO A 17 -5.41 19.94 -7.52
C PRO A 17 -4.29 19.23 -6.76
N LYS A 18 -4.38 19.15 -5.43
CA LYS A 18 -3.36 18.50 -4.60
C LYS A 18 -3.28 16.99 -4.84
N TYR A 19 -4.34 16.37 -5.41
CA TYR A 19 -4.40 14.93 -5.71
C TYR A 19 -4.29 14.61 -7.20
N SER A 20 -4.08 15.61 -8.06
CA SER A 20 -3.98 15.44 -9.52
C SER A 20 -2.94 14.38 -9.94
N TYR A 21 -1.87 14.22 -9.18
CA TYR A 21 -0.82 13.21 -9.42
C TYR A 21 -1.29 11.76 -9.28
N LEU A 22 -2.47 11.53 -8.65
CA LEU A 22 -3.06 10.20 -8.47
C LEU A 22 -4.02 9.83 -9.62
N ILE A 23 -4.64 10.82 -10.25
CA ILE A 23 -5.81 10.63 -11.11
C ILE A 23 -5.43 10.25 -12.54
N GLY A 24 -4.31 10.77 -13.05
CA GLY A 24 -3.96 10.62 -14.46
C GLY A 24 -2.48 10.38 -14.72
N GLU A 25 -2.04 10.82 -15.89
CA GLU A 25 -0.65 10.78 -16.28
C GLU A 25 0.15 11.82 -15.49
N GLN A 26 1.22 11.36 -14.87
CA GLN A 26 2.11 12.23 -14.12
C GLN A 26 3.09 12.96 -15.06
N ASN A 27 3.62 14.08 -14.58
CA ASN A 27 4.69 14.79 -15.25
C ASN A 27 5.84 13.83 -15.62
N LEU A 28 6.40 14.01 -16.83
CA LEU A 28 7.45 13.16 -17.38
C LEU A 28 8.66 13.03 -16.45
N PHE A 29 9.04 14.11 -15.76
CA PHE A 29 10.13 14.10 -14.78
C PHE A 29 9.90 13.08 -13.68
N PHE A 30 8.74 13.08 -13.02
CA PHE A 30 8.43 12.12 -11.94
C PHE A 30 8.34 10.67 -12.45
N ARG A 31 7.85 10.48 -13.66
CA ARG A 31 7.77 9.15 -14.30
C ARG A 31 9.14 8.57 -14.57
N LEU A 32 10.04 9.37 -15.16
CA LEU A 32 11.42 8.96 -15.45
C LEU A 32 12.21 8.74 -14.16
N TRP A 33 12.06 9.64 -13.18
CA TRP A 33 12.71 9.50 -11.89
C TRP A 33 12.32 8.21 -11.16
N LYS A 34 11.02 7.91 -11.06
CA LYS A 34 10.53 6.65 -10.46
C LYS A 34 11.03 5.41 -11.19
N LYS A 35 11.17 5.49 -12.50
CA LYS A 35 11.73 4.39 -13.30
C LYS A 35 13.23 4.22 -13.03
N LEU A 36 13.98 5.31 -12.99
CA LEU A 36 15.41 5.30 -12.68
C LEU A 36 15.64 4.76 -11.25
N PHE A 37 14.87 5.26 -10.28
CA PHE A 37 14.97 4.81 -8.89
C PHE A 37 14.61 3.32 -8.73
N TYR A 38 13.66 2.81 -9.51
CA TYR A 38 13.36 1.38 -9.56
C TYR A 38 14.57 0.56 -10.05
N TYR A 39 15.26 0.99 -11.09
CA TYR A 39 16.45 0.30 -11.58
C TYR A 39 17.61 0.36 -10.58
N TYR A 40 17.79 1.51 -9.92
CA TYR A 40 18.76 1.64 -8.83
C TYR A 40 18.46 0.65 -7.69
N CYS A 41 17.23 0.61 -7.19
CA CYS A 41 16.82 -0.37 -6.18
C CYS A 41 17.02 -1.81 -6.66
N SER A 42 16.69 -2.10 -7.92
CA SER A 42 16.86 -3.42 -8.50
C SER A 42 18.34 -3.85 -8.54
N PHE A 43 19.24 -2.93 -8.88
CA PHE A 43 20.68 -3.16 -8.84
C PHE A 43 21.14 -3.47 -7.40
N VAL A 44 20.70 -2.69 -6.43
CA VAL A 44 21.00 -2.92 -5.00
C VAL A 44 20.51 -4.30 -4.55
N PHE A 45 19.31 -4.72 -4.98
CA PHE A 45 18.70 -6.00 -4.61
C PHE A 45 19.30 -7.21 -5.36
N LEU A 46 20.03 -6.98 -6.40
CA LEU A 46 20.78 -8.03 -7.10
C LEU A 46 22.17 -8.23 -6.51
N PHE A 47 22.86 -7.15 -6.15
CA PHE A 47 24.29 -7.19 -5.83
C PHE A 47 24.61 -6.93 -4.35
N TYR A 48 23.93 -5.98 -3.68
CA TYR A 48 24.26 -5.59 -2.31
C TYR A 48 23.40 -6.31 -1.25
N THR A 49 22.10 -6.41 -1.49
CA THR A 49 21.16 -7.17 -0.64
C THR A 49 20.42 -8.18 -1.48
N PRO A 50 21.03 -9.34 -1.79
CA PRO A 50 20.46 -10.29 -2.73
C PRO A 50 19.06 -10.74 -2.33
N VAL A 51 18.08 -10.56 -3.24
CA VAL A 51 16.67 -10.85 -3.00
C VAL A 51 16.22 -12.08 -3.76
N LYS A 52 15.73 -13.08 -3.03
CA LYS A 52 15.07 -14.26 -3.60
C LYS A 52 13.57 -14.10 -3.55
N VAL A 53 12.90 -14.18 -4.70
CA VAL A 53 11.44 -14.07 -4.81
C VAL A 53 10.82 -15.40 -5.15
N ARG A 54 9.81 -15.80 -4.39
CA ARG A 54 8.99 -17.01 -4.61
C ARG A 54 7.54 -16.62 -4.83
N GLY A 55 6.78 -17.46 -5.52
CA GLY A 55 5.33 -17.28 -5.67
C GLY A 55 4.91 -16.22 -6.69
N ARG A 56 5.76 -15.78 -7.63
CA ARG A 56 5.37 -14.81 -8.67
C ARG A 56 4.15 -15.21 -9.50
N LYS A 57 3.86 -16.52 -9.63
CA LYS A 57 2.67 -17.05 -10.29
C LYS A 57 1.35 -16.57 -9.65
N ASN A 58 1.40 -16.18 -8.37
CA ASN A 58 0.26 -15.70 -7.60
C ASN A 58 -0.05 -14.21 -7.85
N ILE A 59 0.73 -13.51 -8.68
CA ILE A 59 0.47 -12.11 -9.01
C ILE A 59 -0.65 -12.07 -10.05
N PRO A 60 -1.78 -11.40 -9.75
CA PRO A 60 -2.87 -11.26 -10.72
C PRO A 60 -2.45 -10.42 -11.94
N ASN A 61 -3.04 -10.69 -13.09
CA ASN A 61 -2.87 -9.85 -14.29
C ASN A 61 -3.60 -8.51 -14.18
N SER A 62 -4.60 -8.41 -13.29
CA SER A 62 -5.33 -7.18 -13.01
C SER A 62 -4.77 -6.42 -11.82
N SER A 63 -5.25 -5.19 -11.60
CA SER A 63 -4.92 -4.40 -10.41
C SER A 63 -5.23 -5.16 -9.12
N ALA A 64 -4.34 -5.09 -8.15
CA ALA A 64 -4.44 -5.75 -6.85
C ALA A 64 -3.96 -4.86 -5.70
N ILE A 65 -4.31 -5.27 -4.48
CA ILE A 65 -3.81 -4.70 -3.24
C ILE A 65 -2.75 -5.64 -2.69
N PHE A 66 -1.50 -5.19 -2.65
CA PHE A 66 -0.40 -5.95 -2.07
C PHE A 66 -0.28 -5.64 -0.58
N CYS A 67 -0.41 -6.66 0.26
CA CYS A 67 -0.31 -6.54 1.71
C CYS A 67 0.89 -7.30 2.24
N SER A 68 1.71 -6.66 3.04
CA SER A 68 2.93 -7.25 3.58
C SER A 68 3.17 -6.84 5.03
N ASN A 69 3.96 -7.65 5.76
CA ASN A 69 4.59 -7.19 6.99
C ASN A 69 5.48 -5.97 6.72
N HIS A 70 5.68 -5.11 7.74
CA HIS A 70 6.38 -3.84 7.57
C HIS A 70 7.48 -3.63 8.62
N ASN A 71 8.71 -3.95 8.29
CA ASN A 71 9.84 -3.93 9.21
C ASN A 71 11.02 -3.08 8.73
N SER A 72 10.95 -2.52 7.50
CA SER A 72 12.05 -1.81 6.88
C SER A 72 11.60 -0.62 6.03
N HIS A 73 12.51 0.32 5.81
CA HIS A 73 12.33 1.40 4.85
C HIS A 73 12.25 0.92 3.39
N MET A 74 12.82 -0.26 3.10
CA MET A 74 12.91 -0.81 1.74
C MET A 74 11.72 -1.70 1.35
N ASP A 75 10.77 -2.00 2.26
CA ASP A 75 9.73 -3.00 2.01
C ASP A 75 8.91 -2.70 0.75
N VAL A 76 8.58 -1.42 0.51
CA VAL A 76 7.86 -1.03 -0.71
C VAL A 76 8.69 -1.25 -1.97
N ALA A 77 9.99 -0.93 -1.92
CA ALA A 77 10.90 -1.17 -3.04
C ALA A 77 11.06 -2.68 -3.31
N LEU A 78 11.08 -3.49 -2.26
CA LEU A 78 11.11 -4.95 -2.36
C LEU A 78 9.84 -5.51 -3.02
N ILE A 79 8.67 -4.97 -2.71
CA ILE A 79 7.41 -5.34 -3.37
C ILE A 79 7.46 -4.96 -4.86
N SER A 80 7.88 -3.73 -5.18
CA SER A 80 8.06 -3.27 -6.56
C SER A 80 9.00 -4.18 -7.36
N PHE A 81 10.14 -4.54 -6.78
CA PHE A 81 11.09 -5.49 -7.36
C PHE A 81 10.49 -6.90 -7.55
N ALA A 82 9.78 -7.41 -6.55
CA ALA A 82 9.16 -8.73 -6.60
C ALA A 82 8.10 -8.84 -7.70
N VAL A 83 7.30 -7.79 -7.89
CA VAL A 83 6.25 -7.71 -8.92
C VAL A 83 6.81 -7.36 -10.31
N LYS A 84 8.06 -6.90 -10.41
CA LYS A 84 8.72 -6.43 -11.65
C LYS A 84 7.99 -5.24 -12.30
N LYS A 85 7.42 -4.35 -11.50
CA LYS A 85 6.80 -3.10 -11.95
C LYS A 85 7.46 -1.91 -11.26
N SER A 86 7.73 -0.83 -11.99
CA SER A 86 8.32 0.38 -11.40
C SER A 86 7.36 1.07 -10.43
N PHE A 87 7.88 2.00 -9.63
CA PHE A 87 7.09 2.77 -8.65
C PHE A 87 5.94 3.58 -9.27
N ASN A 88 5.96 3.81 -10.57
CA ASN A 88 4.82 4.42 -11.28
C ASN A 88 3.53 3.60 -11.17
N HIS A 89 3.66 2.28 -11.01
CA HIS A 89 2.55 1.35 -10.96
C HIS A 89 2.05 1.07 -9.53
N PHE A 90 2.60 1.76 -8.52
CA PHE A 90 2.20 1.56 -7.13
C PHE A 90 1.77 2.85 -6.46
N GLY A 91 0.67 2.79 -5.72
CA GLY A 91 0.28 3.75 -4.71
C GLY A 91 0.42 3.12 -3.33
N MET A 92 0.70 3.92 -2.31
CA MET A 92 0.75 3.48 -0.92
C MET A 92 -0.16 4.34 -0.07
N LEU A 93 -1.01 3.72 0.74
CA LEU A 93 -1.80 4.44 1.73
C LEU A 93 -0.88 5.06 2.78
N ALA A 94 -0.97 6.35 2.94
CA ALA A 94 -0.12 7.13 3.83
C ALA A 94 -0.95 8.06 4.72
N ALA A 95 -0.61 8.09 6.00
CA ALA A 95 -1.31 8.90 6.96
C ALA A 95 -1.19 10.40 6.65
N ILE A 96 -2.33 11.06 6.51
CA ILE A 96 -2.41 12.47 6.11
C ILE A 96 -1.73 13.38 7.13
N ASP A 97 -1.89 13.09 8.42
CA ASP A 97 -1.31 13.81 9.54
C ASP A 97 0.22 13.76 9.61
N TYR A 98 0.85 12.87 8.88
CA TYR A 98 2.30 12.71 8.87
C TYR A 98 2.97 13.14 7.56
N TRP A 99 2.37 12.85 6.42
CA TRP A 99 2.99 13.04 5.11
C TRP A 99 2.55 14.31 4.38
N PHE A 100 1.41 14.88 4.75
CA PHE A 100 0.80 15.99 4.02
C PHE A 100 0.80 17.31 4.79
N ASP A 101 1.50 17.38 5.92
CA ASP A 101 1.58 18.55 6.81
C ASP A 101 2.57 19.64 6.35
N SER A 102 3.50 19.32 5.44
CA SER A 102 4.46 20.29 4.93
C SER A 102 4.68 20.16 3.42
N PHE A 103 5.07 21.29 2.77
CA PHE A 103 5.36 21.33 1.34
C PHE A 103 6.48 20.36 0.94
N VAL A 104 7.54 20.26 1.74
CA VAL A 104 8.67 19.36 1.47
C VAL A 104 8.22 17.90 1.51
N LYS A 105 7.48 17.48 2.54
CA LYS A 105 6.95 16.12 2.63
C LYS A 105 5.97 15.84 1.50
N LYS A 106 5.10 16.79 1.17
CA LYS A 106 4.16 16.68 0.05
C LYS A 106 4.88 16.47 -1.29
N THR A 107 5.98 17.17 -1.54
CA THR A 107 6.80 16.95 -2.74
C THR A 107 7.42 15.55 -2.73
N LEU A 108 7.95 15.10 -1.58
CA LEU A 108 8.50 13.76 -1.42
C LEU A 108 7.45 12.65 -1.63
N THR A 109 6.17 12.92 -1.37
CA THR A 109 5.09 11.93 -1.56
C THR A 109 4.98 11.42 -2.99
N ASN A 110 5.38 12.23 -3.96
CA ASN A 110 5.31 11.90 -5.39
C ASN A 110 6.67 11.54 -6.01
N ILE A 111 7.79 11.83 -5.35
CA ILE A 111 9.14 11.57 -5.93
C ILE A 111 9.46 10.07 -5.93
N VAL A 112 9.25 9.39 -4.81
CA VAL A 112 9.62 7.98 -4.66
C VAL A 112 8.43 7.08 -4.97
N MET A 113 7.24 7.46 -4.50
CA MET A 113 6.02 6.67 -4.64
C MET A 113 4.79 7.58 -4.70
N ASN A 114 3.67 7.05 -5.20
CA ASN A 114 2.40 7.77 -5.22
C ASN A 114 1.71 7.56 -3.86
N LEU A 115 1.87 8.50 -2.92
CA LEU A 115 1.20 8.39 -1.64
C LEU A 115 -0.28 8.80 -1.75
N ILE A 116 -1.16 7.93 -1.32
CA ILE A 116 -2.60 8.15 -1.26
C ILE A 116 -2.96 8.49 0.18
N PRO A 117 -3.60 9.63 0.44
CA PRO A 117 -3.90 10.06 1.79
C PRO A 117 -4.94 9.17 2.46
N VAL A 118 -4.74 8.88 3.74
CA VAL A 118 -5.70 8.17 4.59
C VAL A 118 -5.70 8.76 5.98
N SER A 119 -6.88 8.99 6.56
CA SER A 119 -7.03 9.39 7.96
C SER A 119 -6.93 8.16 8.87
N ARG A 120 -6.11 8.25 9.94
CA ARG A 120 -5.95 7.17 10.92
C ARG A 120 -7.03 7.16 12.00
N LYS A 121 -7.63 8.31 12.26
CA LYS A 121 -8.65 8.54 13.29
C LYS A 121 -9.90 9.12 12.66
N PHE A 122 -11.04 8.82 13.27
CA PHE A 122 -12.33 9.41 12.89
C PHE A 122 -12.51 10.87 13.39
N GLU A 123 -11.48 11.50 13.95
CA GLU A 123 -11.51 12.89 14.36
C GLU A 123 -11.61 13.78 13.12
N LYS A 124 -12.69 14.53 13.02
CA LYS A 124 -12.91 15.56 11.99
C LYS A 124 -11.99 16.76 12.28
N ASN A 125 -10.75 16.68 11.86
CA ASN A 125 -9.88 17.83 11.76
C ASN A 125 -9.99 18.40 10.34
N GLU A 126 -9.75 19.70 10.16
CA GLU A 126 -9.82 20.40 8.85
C GLU A 126 -9.01 19.71 7.73
N ASN A 127 -8.01 18.93 8.09
CA ASN A 127 -7.17 18.18 7.16
C ASN A 127 -7.53 16.67 7.08
N SER A 128 -8.67 16.25 7.65
CA SER A 128 -9.07 14.83 7.57
C SER A 128 -9.68 14.52 6.20
N ILE A 129 -9.43 13.32 5.71
CA ILE A 129 -10.06 12.77 4.51
C ILE A 129 -11.01 11.64 4.92
N SER A 130 -12.17 11.56 4.30
CA SER A 130 -13.12 10.46 4.55
C SER A 130 -12.61 9.14 3.98
N PHE A 131 -13.13 8.02 4.49
CA PHE A 131 -12.85 6.71 3.90
C PHE A 131 -13.30 6.64 2.45
N ASP A 132 -14.50 7.17 2.16
CA ASP A 132 -15.09 7.14 0.82
C ASP A 132 -14.28 7.97 -0.17
N ASP A 133 -13.81 9.16 0.21
CA ASP A 133 -12.92 9.97 -0.63
C ASP A 133 -11.59 9.25 -0.90
N THR A 134 -11.02 8.59 0.11
CA THR A 134 -9.82 7.77 -0.08
C THR A 134 -10.08 6.62 -1.04
N VAL A 135 -11.25 5.94 -0.95
CA VAL A 135 -11.66 4.87 -1.88
C VAL A 135 -11.80 5.41 -3.30
N VAL A 136 -12.41 6.59 -3.48
CA VAL A 136 -12.54 7.26 -4.79
C VAL A 136 -11.17 7.53 -5.41
N LEU A 137 -10.21 8.09 -4.64
CA LEU A 137 -8.84 8.30 -5.10
C LEU A 137 -8.13 6.98 -5.44
N CYS A 138 -8.28 5.95 -4.61
CA CYS A 138 -7.73 4.61 -4.86
C CYS A 138 -8.29 4.02 -6.16
N LYS A 139 -9.59 4.12 -6.36
CA LYS A 139 -10.27 3.59 -7.56
C LYS A 139 -9.72 4.26 -8.82
N LYS A 140 -9.68 5.60 -8.85
CA LYS A 140 -9.12 6.35 -9.99
C LYS A 140 -7.65 6.04 -10.22
N PHE A 141 -6.86 5.95 -9.17
CA PHE A 141 -5.46 5.56 -9.26
C PHE A 141 -5.27 4.17 -9.90
N MET A 142 -6.08 3.17 -9.50
CA MET A 142 -5.98 1.79 -10.00
C MET A 142 -6.52 1.63 -11.42
N GLU A 143 -7.51 2.41 -11.82
CA GLU A 143 -8.06 2.42 -13.18
C GLU A 143 -7.02 2.87 -14.22
N TYR A 144 -6.15 3.82 -13.85
CA TYR A 144 -5.12 4.32 -14.74
C TYR A 144 -3.96 3.33 -14.88
N ASN A 145 -3.79 2.74 -16.07
CA ASN A 145 -2.72 1.78 -16.39
C ASN A 145 -2.63 0.57 -15.42
N GLN A 146 -3.75 0.11 -14.90
CA GLN A 146 -3.81 -1.04 -13.99
C GLN A 146 -2.78 -0.93 -12.85
N ARG A 147 -2.74 0.23 -12.19
CA ARG A 147 -1.87 0.45 -11.04
C ARG A 147 -2.33 -0.37 -9.84
N ASN A 148 -1.43 -0.58 -8.90
CA ASN A 148 -1.64 -1.38 -7.71
C ASN A 148 -1.52 -0.53 -6.45
N ILE A 149 -2.08 -1.00 -5.35
CA ILE A 149 -1.94 -0.36 -4.06
C ILE A 149 -1.12 -1.25 -3.13
N VAL A 150 -0.23 -0.64 -2.36
CA VAL A 150 0.47 -1.30 -1.26
C VAL A 150 -0.12 -0.84 0.06
N ILE A 151 -0.48 -1.80 0.90
CA ILE A 151 -0.96 -1.55 2.26
C ILE A 151 -0.14 -2.38 3.23
N PHE A 152 0.34 -1.73 4.29
CA PHE A 152 0.94 -2.41 5.42
C PHE A 152 -0.11 -2.49 6.54
N PRO A 153 -0.74 -3.65 6.75
CA PRO A 153 -1.87 -3.76 7.66
C PRO A 153 -1.50 -3.56 9.13
N GLU A 154 -0.22 -3.65 9.48
CA GLU A 154 0.31 -3.31 10.81
C GLU A 154 0.14 -1.80 11.13
N GLY A 155 0.04 -0.94 10.10
CA GLY A 155 -0.16 0.51 10.24
C GLY A 155 1.08 1.30 10.67
N SER A 156 2.15 0.63 11.05
CA SER A 156 3.45 1.23 11.36
C SER A 156 4.57 0.21 11.18
N ARG A 157 5.82 0.69 11.05
CA ARG A 157 6.98 -0.20 10.98
C ARG A 157 7.29 -0.81 12.34
N GLY A 158 7.41 -2.14 12.36
CA GLY A 158 7.93 -2.87 13.51
C GLY A 158 9.42 -2.61 13.74
N THR A 159 9.92 -3.01 14.90
CA THR A 159 11.34 -2.88 15.29
C THR A 159 12.11 -4.20 15.19
N SER A 160 11.42 -5.30 14.95
CA SER A 160 11.96 -6.66 14.89
C SER A 160 11.32 -7.46 13.76
N ASP A 161 11.73 -8.74 13.60
CA ASP A 161 11.08 -9.68 12.67
C ASP A 161 9.69 -10.16 13.17
N ALA A 162 9.17 -9.59 14.27
CA ALA A 162 7.81 -9.85 14.72
C ALA A 162 6.78 -9.22 13.78
N ILE A 163 5.70 -9.92 13.54
CA ILE A 163 4.52 -9.39 12.85
C ILE A 163 3.61 -8.78 13.93
N MET A 164 3.24 -7.53 13.76
CA MET A 164 2.27 -6.87 14.64
C MET A 164 0.84 -7.23 14.21
N PRO A 165 -0.15 -7.14 15.11
CA PRO A 165 -1.54 -7.41 14.78
C PRO A 165 -2.02 -6.57 13.58
N PHE A 166 -2.76 -7.21 12.68
CA PHE A 166 -3.24 -6.56 11.46
C PHE A 166 -4.53 -5.78 11.72
N ARG A 167 -4.59 -4.58 11.15
CA ARG A 167 -5.76 -3.73 11.16
C ARG A 167 -6.70 -4.10 9.99
N LYS A 168 -7.99 -3.91 10.19
CA LYS A 168 -9.05 -4.20 9.21
C LYS A 168 -8.99 -3.35 7.93
N GLY A 169 -8.19 -2.27 7.92
CA GLY A 169 -8.15 -1.31 6.82
C GLY A 169 -7.91 -1.95 5.45
N ALA A 170 -6.95 -2.88 5.33
CA ALA A 170 -6.67 -3.56 4.07
C ALA A 170 -7.88 -4.34 3.54
N ALA A 171 -8.60 -5.04 4.42
CA ALA A 171 -9.80 -5.81 4.07
C ALA A 171 -10.95 -4.88 3.62
N ARG A 172 -11.16 -3.77 4.34
CA ARG A 172 -12.16 -2.75 3.96
C ARG A 172 -11.89 -2.15 2.58
N PHE A 173 -10.64 -1.76 2.30
CA PHE A 173 -10.27 -1.26 0.97
C PHE A 173 -10.44 -2.32 -0.11
N ALA A 174 -10.08 -3.58 0.14
CA ALA A 174 -10.25 -4.67 -0.81
C ALA A 174 -11.73 -4.90 -1.16
N HIS A 175 -12.60 -4.86 -0.16
CA HIS A 175 -14.05 -4.99 -0.35
C HIS A 175 -14.61 -3.80 -1.14
N ALA A 176 -14.35 -2.57 -0.70
CA ALA A 176 -14.85 -1.36 -1.36
C ALA A 176 -14.36 -1.20 -2.81
N LEU A 177 -13.11 -1.57 -3.09
CA LEU A 177 -12.51 -1.50 -4.42
C LEU A 177 -12.80 -2.74 -5.29
N LYS A 178 -13.38 -3.80 -4.72
CA LYS A 178 -13.58 -5.10 -5.37
C LYS A 178 -12.30 -5.64 -6.01
N LYS A 179 -11.18 -5.55 -5.27
CA LYS A 179 -9.86 -5.98 -5.71
C LYS A 179 -9.31 -7.07 -4.81
N PRO A 180 -8.56 -8.06 -5.37
CA PRO A 180 -7.92 -9.08 -4.56
C PRO A 180 -6.80 -8.49 -3.70
N ILE A 181 -6.62 -9.06 -2.51
CA ILE A 181 -5.44 -8.86 -1.68
C ILE A 181 -4.41 -9.93 -2.05
N VAL A 182 -3.18 -9.52 -2.32
CA VAL A 182 -2.03 -10.40 -2.51
C VAL A 182 -1.17 -10.34 -1.25
N PRO A 183 -1.20 -11.38 -0.40
CA PRO A 183 -0.37 -11.41 0.79
C PRO A 183 1.10 -11.63 0.41
N ILE A 184 2.00 -10.89 1.05
CA ILE A 184 3.45 -11.01 0.85
C ILE A 184 4.13 -11.10 2.21
N TYR A 185 4.99 -12.10 2.37
CA TYR A 185 5.89 -12.16 3.51
C TYR A 185 7.32 -11.76 3.08
N ILE A 186 7.88 -10.75 3.75
CA ILE A 186 9.24 -10.28 3.55
C ILE A 186 10.08 -10.66 4.76
N ASN A 187 11.12 -11.48 4.52
CA ASN A 187 12.09 -11.90 5.53
C ASN A 187 13.46 -11.29 5.27
N GLY A 188 14.09 -10.76 6.32
CA GLY A 188 15.44 -10.22 6.29
C GLY A 188 15.54 -8.71 6.06
N SER A 189 14.46 -8.03 5.67
CA SER A 189 14.49 -6.58 5.42
C SER A 189 14.80 -5.77 6.70
N SER A 190 14.31 -6.20 7.85
CA SER A 190 14.60 -5.62 9.16
C SER A 190 16.10 -5.72 9.55
N LYS A 191 16.79 -6.77 9.09
CA LYS A 191 18.23 -6.94 9.34
C LYS A 191 19.05 -6.05 8.42
N SER A 192 18.59 -5.81 7.20
CA SER A 192 19.27 -4.96 6.24
C SER A 192 19.10 -3.48 6.55
N TRP A 193 17.87 -3.01 6.68
CA TRP A 193 17.60 -1.58 6.92
C TRP A 193 16.45 -1.37 7.90
N PRO A 194 16.69 -1.56 9.21
CA PRO A 194 15.65 -1.40 10.23
C PRO A 194 15.24 0.07 10.42
N LYS A 195 14.08 0.25 11.04
CA LYS A 195 13.60 1.57 11.47
C LYS A 195 14.66 2.29 12.30
N GLY A 196 14.89 3.58 12.01
CA GLY A 196 15.81 4.44 12.75
C GLY A 196 17.29 4.30 12.36
N LYS A 197 17.64 3.45 11.41
CA LYS A 197 19.00 3.40 10.85
C LYS A 197 19.07 4.17 9.54
N ILE A 198 20.16 4.93 9.34
CA ILE A 198 20.40 5.72 8.13
C ILE A 198 20.98 4.82 7.03
N PHE A 199 21.92 3.95 7.38
CA PHE A 199 22.64 3.11 6.44
C PHE A 199 22.08 1.69 6.40
N MET A 200 22.04 1.15 5.20
CA MET A 200 21.66 -0.21 4.89
C MET A 200 22.89 -1.14 5.06
N LYS A 201 22.66 -2.37 5.54
CA LYS A 201 23.67 -3.42 5.64
C LYS A 201 23.36 -4.53 4.63
N PRO A 202 24.40 -5.19 4.07
CA PRO A 202 24.17 -6.35 3.19
C PRO A 202 23.50 -7.47 3.99
N CYS A 203 22.42 -8.00 3.42
CA CYS A 203 21.69 -9.12 4.00
C CYS A 203 20.92 -9.83 2.89
N ARG A 204 20.80 -11.15 2.99
CA ARG A 204 19.92 -11.92 2.07
C ARG A 204 18.47 -11.69 2.47
N ILE A 205 17.65 -11.37 1.49
CA ILE A 205 16.21 -11.12 1.67
C ILE A 205 15.42 -12.17 0.90
N THR A 206 14.37 -12.68 1.50
CA THR A 206 13.42 -13.56 0.81
C THR A 206 12.05 -12.94 0.80
N ILE A 207 11.39 -12.95 -0.35
CA ILE A 207 10.03 -12.47 -0.55
C ILE A 207 9.19 -13.67 -1.00
N ASN A 208 8.15 -13.99 -0.24
CA ASN A 208 7.18 -15.02 -0.56
C ASN A 208 5.83 -14.37 -0.88
N ILE A 209 5.38 -14.50 -2.13
CA ILE A 209 4.09 -14.00 -2.61
C ILE A 209 3.10 -15.17 -2.49
N LEU A 210 2.09 -14.98 -1.65
CA LEU A 210 1.10 -16.01 -1.35
C LEU A 210 -0.10 -15.92 -2.29
N GLU A 211 -0.99 -16.89 -2.24
CA GLU A 211 -2.20 -16.92 -3.05
C GLU A 211 -3.12 -15.74 -2.71
N PRO A 212 -3.70 -15.09 -3.74
CA PRO A 212 -4.58 -13.96 -3.53
C PRO A 212 -5.83 -14.33 -2.72
N ILE A 213 -6.25 -13.38 -1.88
CA ILE A 213 -7.50 -13.42 -1.14
C ILE A 213 -8.51 -12.56 -1.90
N LYS A 214 -9.65 -13.12 -2.28
CA LYS A 214 -10.76 -12.38 -2.89
C LYS A 214 -11.85 -12.19 -1.86
N SER A 215 -12.41 -10.98 -1.75
CA SER A 215 -13.53 -10.72 -0.83
C SER A 215 -14.74 -11.60 -1.14
N SER A 216 -14.95 -11.93 -2.41
CA SER A 216 -16.02 -12.86 -2.85
C SER A 216 -15.97 -14.24 -2.20
N ASP A 217 -14.75 -14.70 -1.83
CA ASP A 217 -14.57 -16.05 -1.30
C ASP A 217 -15.07 -16.18 0.16
N TYR A 218 -15.46 -15.06 0.79
CA TYR A 218 -15.90 -14.97 2.19
C TYR A 218 -17.34 -14.44 2.34
N ILE A 219 -17.98 -14.05 1.23
CA ILE A 219 -19.36 -13.58 1.24
C ILE A 219 -20.27 -14.79 1.48
N SER A 220 -21.00 -14.78 2.59
CA SER A 220 -22.16 -15.64 2.84
C SER A 220 -23.35 -14.74 3.11
N ASP A 221 -24.55 -15.17 2.71
CA ASP A 221 -25.78 -14.39 2.66
C ASP A 221 -26.21 -13.64 3.95
N ASN A 222 -25.50 -13.86 5.07
CA ASN A 222 -25.85 -13.32 6.38
C ASN A 222 -24.71 -12.55 7.10
N LYS A 223 -23.62 -12.14 6.41
CA LYS A 223 -22.54 -11.39 7.07
C LYS A 223 -22.58 -9.92 6.68
N ASP A 224 -22.57 -9.06 7.68
CA ASP A 224 -22.36 -7.63 7.46
C ASP A 224 -20.92 -7.32 7.01
N GLU A 225 -20.71 -6.16 6.38
CA GLU A 225 -19.41 -5.72 5.85
C GLU A 225 -18.31 -5.67 6.93
N PHE A 226 -18.69 -5.39 8.16
CA PHE A 226 -17.77 -5.28 9.27
C PHE A 226 -17.21 -6.65 9.68
N SER A 227 -18.08 -7.64 9.84
CA SER A 227 -17.72 -9.04 10.11
C SER A 227 -16.86 -9.64 8.99
N LEU A 228 -17.18 -9.32 7.74
CA LEU A 228 -16.41 -9.73 6.58
C LEU A 228 -14.96 -9.19 6.63
N SER A 229 -14.82 -7.91 6.98
CA SER A 229 -13.51 -7.27 7.09
C SER A 229 -12.64 -7.88 8.20
N ASP A 230 -13.25 -8.34 9.30
CA ASP A 230 -12.55 -9.04 10.38
C ASP A 230 -12.02 -10.39 9.92
N ILE A 231 -12.85 -11.17 9.25
CA ILE A 231 -12.48 -12.49 8.77
C ILE A 231 -11.33 -12.40 7.76
N ILE A 232 -11.44 -11.49 6.79
CA ILE A 232 -10.39 -11.28 5.78
C ILE A 232 -9.09 -10.79 6.43
N ALA A 233 -9.14 -9.87 7.40
CA ALA A 233 -7.96 -9.38 8.10
C ALA A 233 -7.28 -10.49 8.91
N SER A 234 -8.05 -11.33 9.60
CA SER A 234 -7.56 -12.48 10.35
C SER A 234 -6.92 -13.54 9.45
N ASP A 235 -7.53 -13.85 8.31
CA ASP A 235 -6.95 -14.80 7.33
C ASP A 235 -5.66 -14.25 6.71
N LEU A 236 -5.63 -12.97 6.38
CA LEU A 236 -4.41 -12.31 5.88
C LEU A 236 -3.26 -12.39 6.88
N GLU A 237 -3.53 -12.08 8.15
CA GLU A 237 -2.55 -12.16 9.23
C GLU A 237 -2.06 -13.60 9.43
N LYS A 238 -2.97 -14.57 9.47
CA LYS A 238 -2.66 -15.98 9.60
C LYS A 238 -1.74 -16.45 8.47
N ARG A 239 -2.09 -16.19 7.21
CA ARG A 239 -1.29 -16.64 6.05
C ARG A 239 0.13 -16.09 6.10
N ILE A 240 0.31 -14.80 6.42
CA ILE A 240 1.63 -14.18 6.51
C ILE A 240 2.42 -14.73 7.72
N THR A 241 1.74 -14.97 8.84
CA THR A 241 2.35 -15.56 10.06
C THR A 241 2.76 -17.01 9.83
N ASP A 242 1.92 -17.82 9.19
CA ASP A 242 2.23 -19.20 8.87
C ASP A 242 3.45 -19.29 7.93
N GLU A 243 3.54 -18.41 6.93
CA GLU A 243 4.68 -18.34 6.03
C GLU A 243 5.97 -17.90 6.74
N ARG A 244 5.87 -16.96 7.70
CA ARG A 244 6.99 -16.61 8.57
C ARG A 244 7.49 -17.82 9.37
N ASN A 245 6.59 -18.59 9.93
CA ASN A 245 6.95 -19.77 10.75
C ASN A 245 7.61 -20.85 9.89
N ARG A 246 7.13 -21.09 8.67
CA ARG A 246 7.75 -22.01 7.71
C ARG A 246 9.17 -21.60 7.29
N THR A 247 9.45 -20.30 7.22
CA THR A 247 10.78 -19.81 6.78
C THR A 247 11.80 -19.70 7.90
N LYS A 248 11.42 -19.91 9.17
CA LYS A 248 12.32 -19.96 10.33
C LYS A 248 12.88 -21.36 10.64
N ILE A 249 12.28 -22.38 10.05
CA ILE A 249 12.74 -23.76 10.09
C ILE A 249 13.76 -23.98 8.97
#